data_8574f95952a794e81022430fea1da652
#
_entry.id   8574f95952a794e81022430fea1da652
#
_cell.length_a   1.000
_cell.length_b   1.000
_cell.length_c   1.000
_cell.angle_alpha   90.00
_cell.angle_beta   90.00
_cell.angle_gamma   90.00
#
_symmetry.space_group_name_H-M   'P 1'
#
loop_
_entity.id
_entity.type
_entity.pdbx_description
1 polymer ?
#
loop_
_entity_poly.entity_id
_entity_poly.type
_entity_poly.pdbx_seq_one_letter_code
_entity_poly.pdbx_strand_id
1 'polypeptide(L)'
;MASEAKSVAGLAERYAAALFELAGERKAVDAVASDLTGLRQLIDESADLRRLIRSPVLQRGEQARAIGAIAERAGLNPLTRNFVGLLARNRRLFALPEMIQGFLQILAERRGEVTAHVIAAQELSETQRKAVDERLRKAVGRKVVVDFRVDPSLLGGLVVKVGSRMVDASLKSKLARLALAMKGVG
;
A
#
# COMPACT_ATOMS: atom_id res chain seq x y z
N MET A 1 -1.89 -14.36 -15.29
CA MET A 1 -1.59 -13.04 -14.66
C MET A 1 -2.76 -12.48 -13.85
N ALA A 2 -3.98 -12.29 -14.39
CA ALA A 2 -5.13 -11.78 -13.60
C ALA A 2 -5.62 -12.74 -12.48
N SER A 3 -5.49 -14.04 -12.65
CA SER A 3 -5.88 -15.06 -11.66
C SER A 3 -4.92 -15.11 -10.46
N GLU A 4 -3.62 -14.95 -10.69
CA GLU A 4 -2.60 -14.93 -9.62
C GLU A 4 -2.70 -13.66 -8.78
N ALA A 5 -2.93 -12.51 -9.40
CA ALA A 5 -3.14 -11.25 -8.68
C ALA A 5 -4.37 -11.31 -7.75
N LYS A 6 -5.48 -11.93 -8.19
CA LYS A 6 -6.66 -12.16 -7.35
C LYS A 6 -6.38 -13.12 -6.19
N SER A 7 -5.58 -14.16 -6.43
CA SER A 7 -5.17 -15.11 -5.39
C SER A 7 -4.30 -14.45 -4.31
N VAL A 8 -3.36 -13.59 -4.71
CA VAL A 8 -2.50 -12.85 -3.77
C VAL A 8 -3.31 -11.82 -2.97
N ALA A 9 -4.23 -11.10 -3.61
CA ALA A 9 -5.09 -10.13 -2.92
C ALA A 9 -5.96 -10.80 -1.84
N GLY A 10 -6.65 -11.91 -2.17
CA GLY A 10 -7.45 -12.63 -1.18
C GLY A 10 -6.64 -13.29 -0.06
N LEU A 11 -5.37 -13.65 -0.34
CA LEU A 11 -4.44 -14.08 0.69
C LEU A 11 -4.07 -12.91 1.61
N ALA A 12 -3.73 -11.76 1.04
CA ALA A 12 -3.32 -10.58 1.77
C ALA A 12 -4.42 -10.08 2.69
N GLU A 13 -5.66 -10.01 2.21
CA GLU A 13 -6.83 -9.61 3.01
C GLU A 13 -7.02 -10.50 4.24
N ARG A 14 -6.96 -11.82 4.09
CA ARG A 14 -7.11 -12.76 5.22
C ARG A 14 -6.03 -12.58 6.29
N TYR A 15 -4.76 -12.42 5.88
CA TYR A 15 -3.68 -12.22 6.82
C TYR A 15 -3.74 -10.84 7.49
N ALA A 16 -4.13 -9.80 6.76
CA ALA A 16 -4.33 -8.46 7.29
C ALA A 16 -5.46 -8.43 8.32
N ALA A 17 -6.61 -9.06 8.03
CA ALA A 17 -7.72 -9.16 8.97
C ALA A 17 -7.34 -9.92 10.23
N ALA A 18 -6.70 -11.10 10.11
CA ALA A 18 -6.27 -11.88 11.25
C ALA A 18 -5.24 -11.14 12.13
N LEU A 19 -4.29 -10.43 11.52
CA LEU A 19 -3.34 -9.60 12.26
C LEU A 19 -4.05 -8.45 12.98
N PHE A 20 -5.04 -7.82 12.33
CA PHE A 20 -5.81 -6.73 12.91
C PHE A 20 -6.63 -7.17 14.14
N GLU A 21 -7.31 -8.32 14.05
CA GLU A 21 -8.05 -8.91 15.16
C GLU A 21 -7.13 -9.23 16.33
N LEU A 22 -6.02 -9.93 16.07
CA LEU A 22 -5.05 -10.27 17.10
C LEU A 22 -4.39 -9.04 17.74
N ALA A 23 -4.13 -7.98 16.96
CA ALA A 23 -3.64 -6.70 17.47
C ALA A 23 -4.69 -6.01 18.34
N GLY A 24 -5.98 -6.13 17.99
CA GLY A 24 -7.11 -5.64 18.78
C GLY A 24 -7.21 -6.32 20.13
N GLU A 25 -7.18 -7.65 20.17
CA GLU A 25 -7.21 -8.45 21.39
C GLU A 25 -6.04 -8.08 22.34
N ARG A 26 -4.87 -7.81 21.79
CA ARG A 26 -3.67 -7.43 22.55
C ARG A 26 -3.54 -5.93 22.82
N LYS A 27 -4.52 -5.12 22.41
CA LYS A 27 -4.50 -3.65 22.53
C LYS A 27 -3.22 -3.02 21.92
N ALA A 28 -2.71 -3.61 20.85
CA ALA A 28 -1.44 -3.25 20.20
C ALA A 28 -1.66 -2.72 18.77
N VAL A 29 -2.88 -2.33 18.38
CA VAL A 29 -3.22 -1.93 17.00
C VAL A 29 -2.35 -0.77 16.53
N ASP A 30 -2.16 0.27 17.36
CA ASP A 30 -1.38 1.44 16.99
C ASP A 30 0.12 1.14 16.88
N ALA A 31 0.65 0.30 17.77
CA ALA A 31 2.04 -0.14 17.72
C ALA A 31 2.31 -0.97 16.46
N VAL A 32 1.43 -1.93 16.15
CA VAL A 32 1.53 -2.74 14.92
C VAL A 32 1.39 -1.87 13.67
N ALA A 33 0.48 -0.89 13.67
CA ALA A 33 0.33 0.04 12.55
C ALA A 33 1.58 0.88 12.29
N SER A 34 2.22 1.37 13.37
CA SER A 34 3.48 2.10 13.29
C SER A 34 4.59 1.22 12.71
N ASP A 35 4.73 -0.01 13.23
CA ASP A 35 5.72 -0.98 12.76
C ASP A 35 5.53 -1.31 11.27
N LEU A 36 4.30 -1.59 10.87
CA LEU A 36 3.98 -1.92 9.47
C LEU A 36 4.24 -0.75 8.53
N THR A 37 3.98 0.48 8.99
CA THR A 37 4.28 1.70 8.21
C THR A 37 5.79 1.87 8.02
N GLY A 38 6.57 1.74 9.10
CA GLY A 38 8.03 1.77 9.02
C GLY A 38 8.61 0.65 8.16
N LEU A 39 8.06 -0.56 8.27
CA LEU A 39 8.49 -1.69 7.45
C LEU A 39 8.18 -1.47 5.96
N ARG A 40 7.04 -0.87 5.63
CA ARG A 40 6.71 -0.45 4.25
C ARG A 40 7.73 0.54 3.71
N GLN A 41 8.05 1.57 4.50
CA GLN A 41 9.05 2.56 4.10
C GLN A 41 10.41 1.90 3.85
N LEU A 42 10.87 1.02 4.73
CA LEU A 42 12.12 0.27 4.53
C LEU A 42 12.09 -0.58 3.24
N ILE A 43 10.95 -1.20 2.91
CA ILE A 43 10.78 -1.96 1.67
C ILE A 43 10.86 -1.04 0.45
N ASP A 44 10.27 0.16 0.53
CA ASP A 44 10.25 1.12 -0.57
C ASP A 44 11.63 1.76 -0.80
N GLU A 45 12.42 1.97 0.25
CA GLU A 45 13.76 2.57 0.19
C GLU A 45 14.86 1.55 -0.16
N SER A 46 14.74 0.28 0.26
CA SER A 46 15.79 -0.73 0.10
C SER A 46 15.52 -1.69 -1.06
N ALA A 47 16.32 -1.60 -2.12
CA ALA A 47 16.30 -2.55 -3.24
C ALA A 47 16.64 -3.98 -2.78
N ASP A 48 17.54 -4.14 -1.82
CA ASP A 48 17.96 -5.44 -1.31
C ASP A 48 16.86 -6.10 -0.47
N LEU A 49 16.13 -5.32 0.33
CA LEU A 49 14.99 -5.82 1.06
C LEU A 49 13.86 -6.26 0.11
N ARG A 50 13.59 -5.48 -0.94
CA ARG A 50 12.64 -5.89 -1.99
C ARG A 50 13.05 -7.20 -2.65
N ARG A 51 14.35 -7.36 -2.95
CA ARG A 51 14.91 -8.58 -3.53
C ARG A 51 14.78 -9.77 -2.56
N LEU A 52 15.11 -9.58 -1.29
CA LEU A 52 14.95 -10.60 -0.24
C LEU A 52 13.52 -11.12 -0.16
N ILE A 53 12.55 -10.21 -0.12
CA ILE A 53 11.12 -10.55 0.01
C ILE A 53 10.61 -11.35 -1.19
N ARG A 54 11.07 -10.99 -2.41
CA ARG A 54 10.58 -11.57 -3.67
C ARG A 54 11.41 -12.74 -4.19
N SER A 55 12.56 -13.02 -3.60
CA SER A 55 13.48 -14.03 -4.12
C SER A 55 12.90 -15.45 -3.99
N PRO A 56 12.70 -16.17 -5.09
CA PRO A 56 12.30 -17.57 -5.06
C PRO A 56 13.49 -18.50 -4.78
N VAL A 57 14.73 -18.01 -4.93
CA VAL A 57 15.97 -18.80 -4.85
C VAL A 57 16.42 -18.99 -3.40
N LEU A 58 16.18 -18.01 -2.54
CA LEU A 58 16.58 -18.08 -1.15
C LEU A 58 15.84 -19.18 -0.40
N GLN A 59 16.58 -19.93 0.40
CA GLN A 59 16.00 -20.96 1.25
C GLN A 59 15.11 -20.33 2.33
N ARG A 60 14.07 -21.07 2.75
CA ARG A 60 13.15 -20.62 3.80
C ARG A 60 13.86 -20.17 5.08
N GLY A 61 14.88 -20.92 5.49
CA GLY A 61 15.66 -20.63 6.70
C GLY A 61 16.49 -19.36 6.57
N GLU A 62 17.00 -19.06 5.39
CA GLU A 62 17.78 -17.85 5.11
C GLU A 62 16.86 -16.62 5.10
N GLN A 63 15.74 -16.69 4.41
CA GLN A 63 14.75 -15.61 4.43
C GLN A 63 14.23 -15.34 5.84
N ALA A 64 13.94 -16.38 6.63
CA ALA A 64 13.46 -16.24 8.00
C ALA A 64 14.51 -15.59 8.92
N ARG A 65 15.78 -15.99 8.80
CA ARG A 65 16.88 -15.39 9.57
C ARG A 65 17.10 -13.92 9.19
N ALA A 66 17.15 -13.63 7.89
CA ALA A 66 17.40 -12.27 7.40
C ALA A 66 16.27 -11.31 7.82
N ILE A 67 15.00 -11.69 7.61
CA ILE A 67 13.88 -10.83 7.99
C ILE A 67 13.73 -10.73 9.51
N GLY A 68 14.07 -11.78 10.26
CA GLY A 68 14.11 -11.77 11.71
C GLY A 68 15.12 -10.76 12.25
N ALA A 69 16.35 -10.76 11.71
CA ALA A 69 17.39 -9.81 12.10
C ALA A 69 16.99 -8.35 11.77
N ILE A 70 16.33 -8.12 10.63
CA ILE A 70 15.79 -6.80 10.28
C ILE A 70 14.70 -6.37 11.27
N ALA A 71 13.80 -7.27 11.60
CA ALA A 71 12.71 -7.00 12.53
C ALA A 71 13.20 -6.71 13.96
N GLU A 72 14.26 -7.39 14.40
CA GLU A 72 14.91 -7.11 15.69
C GLU A 72 15.62 -5.76 15.68
N ARG A 73 16.40 -5.49 14.64
CA ARG A 73 17.17 -4.24 14.52
C ARG A 73 16.24 -3.01 14.39
N ALA A 74 15.10 -3.18 13.75
CA ALA A 74 14.06 -2.16 13.64
C ALA A 74 13.24 -2.01 14.94
N GLY A 75 13.45 -2.84 15.96
CA GLY A 75 12.74 -2.76 17.23
C GLY A 75 11.24 -3.06 17.14
N LEU A 76 10.82 -3.88 16.15
CA LEU A 76 9.41 -4.16 15.93
C LEU A 76 8.76 -4.85 17.13
N ASN A 77 7.49 -4.55 17.36
CA ASN A 77 6.67 -5.21 18.37
C ASN A 77 6.71 -6.74 18.23
N PRO A 78 6.71 -7.51 19.32
CA PRO A 78 6.71 -8.97 19.26
C PRO A 78 5.63 -9.57 18.35
N LEU A 79 4.45 -8.95 18.29
CA LEU A 79 3.37 -9.39 17.41
C LEU A 79 3.74 -9.24 15.93
N THR A 80 4.29 -8.08 15.55
CA THR A 80 4.77 -7.80 14.20
C THR A 80 5.92 -8.73 13.81
N ARG A 81 6.88 -8.96 14.71
CA ARG A 81 7.98 -9.91 14.49
C ARG A 81 7.49 -11.33 14.25
N ASN A 82 6.55 -11.79 15.08
CA ASN A 82 5.96 -13.12 14.92
C ASN A 82 5.20 -13.27 13.60
N PHE A 83 4.47 -12.24 13.20
CA PHE A 83 3.76 -12.19 11.93
C PHE A 83 4.71 -12.30 10.73
N VAL A 84 5.75 -11.47 10.68
CA VAL A 84 6.73 -11.49 9.58
C VAL A 84 7.49 -12.83 9.56
N GLY A 85 7.86 -13.36 10.73
CA GLY A 85 8.47 -14.69 10.86
C GLY A 85 7.56 -15.82 10.38
N LEU A 86 6.25 -15.73 10.62
CA LEU A 86 5.25 -16.68 10.11
C LEU A 86 5.18 -16.63 8.57
N LEU A 87 5.18 -15.42 7.99
CA LEU A 87 5.18 -15.25 6.53
C LEU A 87 6.43 -15.86 5.88
N ALA A 88 7.61 -15.68 6.49
CA ALA A 88 8.85 -16.29 6.01
C ALA A 88 8.77 -17.83 6.03
N ARG A 89 8.32 -18.41 7.15
CA ARG A 89 8.14 -19.85 7.28
C ARG A 89 7.15 -20.45 6.28
N ASN A 90 6.14 -19.68 5.93
CA ASN A 90 5.10 -20.09 4.98
C ASN A 90 5.42 -19.74 3.52
N ARG A 91 6.61 -19.20 3.21
CA ARG A 91 6.99 -18.70 1.87
C ARG A 91 6.02 -17.65 1.31
N ARG A 92 5.51 -16.77 2.17
CA ARG A 92 4.51 -15.74 1.82
C ARG A 92 5.01 -14.32 2.02
N LEU A 93 6.33 -14.12 2.19
CA LEU A 93 6.93 -12.80 2.32
C LEU A 93 6.68 -11.89 1.11
N PHE A 94 6.56 -12.48 -0.08
CA PHE A 94 6.28 -11.72 -1.30
C PHE A 94 4.96 -10.93 -1.25
N ALA A 95 4.00 -11.38 -0.44
CA ALA A 95 2.71 -10.71 -0.26
C ALA A 95 2.70 -9.74 0.94
N LEU A 96 3.83 -9.52 1.60
CA LEU A 96 3.93 -8.63 2.76
C LEU A 96 3.51 -7.19 2.45
N PRO A 97 3.90 -6.56 1.32
CA PRO A 97 3.46 -5.20 0.98
C PRO A 97 1.94 -5.07 0.87
N GLU A 98 1.28 -6.05 0.25
CA GLU A 98 -0.17 -6.10 0.10
C GLU A 98 -0.87 -6.34 1.45
N MET A 99 -0.28 -7.16 2.32
CA MET A 99 -0.79 -7.39 3.68
C MET A 99 -0.70 -6.14 4.55
N ILE A 100 0.40 -5.39 4.45
CA ILE A 100 0.57 -4.11 5.14
C ILE A 100 -0.52 -3.12 4.67
N GLN A 101 -0.72 -3.02 3.36
CA GLN A 101 -1.75 -2.16 2.80
C GLN A 101 -3.15 -2.54 3.29
N GLY A 102 -3.48 -3.84 3.29
CA GLY A 102 -4.76 -4.34 3.79
C GLY A 102 -4.99 -4.02 5.27
N PHE A 103 -3.97 -4.20 6.12
CA PHE A 103 -4.06 -3.85 7.55
C PHE A 103 -4.35 -2.36 7.76
N LEU A 104 -3.59 -1.48 7.07
CA LEU A 104 -3.76 -0.03 7.19
C LEU A 104 -5.12 0.42 6.65
N GLN A 105 -5.65 -0.25 5.62
CA GLN A 105 -6.99 0.01 5.12
C GLN A 105 -8.08 -0.35 6.15
N ILE A 106 -8.00 -1.55 6.76
CA ILE A 106 -8.93 -1.97 7.83
C ILE A 106 -8.89 -0.98 9.00
N LEU A 107 -7.68 -0.54 9.38
CA LEU A 107 -7.51 0.45 10.45
C LEU A 107 -8.21 1.78 10.11
N ALA A 108 -8.01 2.28 8.88
CA ALA A 108 -8.64 3.52 8.43
C ALA A 108 -10.17 3.41 8.43
N GLU A 109 -10.71 2.31 7.93
CA GLU A 109 -12.16 2.04 7.92
C GLU A 109 -12.73 2.00 9.35
N ARG A 110 -12.05 1.31 10.28
CA ARG A 110 -12.45 1.24 11.69
C ARG A 110 -12.40 2.59 12.41
N ARG A 111 -11.47 3.46 12.01
CA ARG A 111 -11.39 4.85 12.53
C ARG A 111 -12.38 5.81 11.85
N GLY A 112 -13.18 5.34 10.90
CA GLY A 112 -14.06 6.18 10.09
C GLY A 112 -13.28 7.11 9.16
N GLU A 113 -12.02 6.81 8.90
CA GLU A 113 -11.16 7.52 7.96
C GLU A 113 -11.42 7.00 6.54
N VAL A 114 -11.33 7.87 5.55
CA VAL A 114 -11.50 7.49 4.15
C VAL A 114 -10.12 7.47 3.48
N THR A 115 -9.73 6.33 2.92
CA THR A 115 -8.48 6.26 2.17
C THR A 115 -8.66 6.83 0.76
N ALA A 116 -7.81 7.79 0.41
CA ALA A 116 -7.72 8.35 -0.93
C ALA A 116 -6.42 7.87 -1.59
N HIS A 117 -6.51 7.15 -2.70
CA HIS A 117 -5.35 6.80 -3.53
C HIS A 117 -5.15 7.89 -4.57
N VAL A 118 -3.98 8.52 -4.55
CA VAL A 118 -3.57 9.57 -5.49
C VAL A 118 -2.43 9.04 -6.34
N ILE A 119 -2.67 8.89 -7.64
CA ILE A 119 -1.66 8.47 -8.61
C ILE A 119 -1.27 9.70 -9.42
N ALA A 120 0.01 10.08 -9.40
CA ALA A 120 0.55 11.20 -10.13
C ALA A 120 1.55 10.72 -11.20
N ALA A 121 1.67 11.47 -12.29
CA ALA A 121 2.62 11.14 -13.37
C ALA A 121 4.09 11.27 -12.93
N GLN A 122 4.36 12.11 -11.93
CA GLN A 122 5.68 12.35 -11.36
C GLN A 122 5.58 12.57 -9.85
N GLU A 123 6.70 12.52 -9.18
CA GLU A 123 6.75 12.75 -7.75
C GLU A 123 6.27 14.16 -7.38
N LEU A 124 5.34 14.23 -6.42
CA LEU A 124 4.77 15.49 -5.95
C LEU A 124 5.68 16.10 -4.86
N SER A 125 5.90 17.40 -4.94
CA SER A 125 6.56 18.14 -3.87
C SER A 125 5.73 18.11 -2.58
N GLU A 126 6.36 18.37 -1.44
CA GLU A 126 5.65 18.42 -0.14
C GLU A 126 4.51 19.45 -0.13
N THR A 127 4.71 20.59 -0.77
CA THR A 127 3.68 21.64 -0.90
C THR A 127 2.49 21.16 -1.72
N GLN A 128 2.74 20.44 -2.81
CA GLN A 128 1.69 19.85 -3.64
C GLN A 128 0.94 18.72 -2.90
N ARG A 129 1.66 17.88 -2.16
CA ARG A 129 1.04 16.82 -1.33
C ARG A 129 0.10 17.43 -0.29
N LYS A 130 0.54 18.47 0.44
CA LYS A 130 -0.29 19.19 1.41
C LYS A 130 -1.54 19.81 0.76
N ALA A 131 -1.40 20.45 -0.40
CA ALA A 131 -2.50 21.07 -1.11
C ALA A 131 -3.55 20.04 -1.58
N VAL A 132 -3.11 18.86 -2.02
CA VAL A 132 -4.00 17.73 -2.38
C VAL A 132 -4.73 17.20 -1.13
N ASP A 133 -4.01 16.98 -0.03
CA ASP A 133 -4.58 16.51 1.23
C ASP A 133 -5.66 17.45 1.77
N GLU A 134 -5.39 18.76 1.81
CA GLU A 134 -6.37 19.76 2.23
C GLU A 134 -7.63 19.80 1.36
N ARG A 135 -7.47 19.73 0.04
CA ARG A 135 -8.59 19.70 -0.90
C ARG A 135 -9.43 18.45 -0.72
N LEU A 136 -8.80 17.28 -0.54
CA LEU A 136 -9.47 16.01 -0.32
C LEU A 136 -10.23 16.01 1.01
N ARG A 137 -9.64 16.52 2.09
CA ARG A 137 -10.33 16.67 3.38
C ARG A 137 -11.56 17.56 3.29
N LYS A 138 -11.46 18.68 2.58
CA LYS A 138 -12.60 19.59 2.34
C LYS A 138 -13.70 18.93 1.50
N ALA A 139 -13.33 18.19 0.46
CA ALA A 139 -14.29 17.55 -0.44
C ALA A 139 -15.01 16.35 0.19
N VAL A 140 -14.32 15.58 1.04
CA VAL A 140 -14.86 14.35 1.66
C VAL A 140 -15.59 14.64 2.97
N GLY A 141 -15.26 15.72 3.67
CA GLY A 141 -15.86 16.11 4.96
C GLY A 141 -15.56 15.16 6.11
N ARG A 142 -14.58 14.27 5.94
CA ARG A 142 -14.10 13.29 6.93
C ARG A 142 -12.58 13.28 6.93
N LYS A 143 -11.99 12.65 7.95
CA LYS A 143 -10.54 12.46 7.99
C LYS A 143 -10.12 11.55 6.84
N VAL A 144 -9.24 12.06 5.97
CA VAL A 144 -8.74 11.35 4.78
C VAL A 144 -7.30 10.95 5.03
N VAL A 145 -6.99 9.68 4.76
CA VAL A 145 -5.62 9.17 4.68
C VAL A 145 -5.25 9.10 3.21
N VAL A 146 -4.19 9.79 2.79
CA VAL A 146 -3.80 9.85 1.38
C VAL A 146 -2.61 8.95 1.12
N ASP A 147 -2.78 8.00 0.17
CA ASP A 147 -1.72 7.13 -0.34
C ASP A 147 -1.28 7.65 -1.72
N PHE A 148 -0.03 8.15 -1.80
CA PHE A 148 0.53 8.68 -3.04
C PHE A 148 1.32 7.62 -3.78
N ARG A 149 1.07 7.50 -5.10
CA ARG A 149 1.83 6.64 -6.01
C ARG A 149 2.25 7.41 -7.25
N VAL A 150 3.36 7.00 -7.85
CA VAL A 150 3.85 7.56 -9.11
C VAL A 150 3.63 6.56 -10.23
N ASP A 151 2.95 7.01 -11.29
CA ASP A 151 2.78 6.26 -12.54
C ASP A 151 3.07 7.16 -13.74
N PRO A 152 4.29 7.08 -14.31
CA PRO A 152 4.69 7.89 -15.47
C PRO A 152 3.81 7.67 -16.71
N SER A 153 3.06 6.56 -16.78
CA SER A 153 2.19 6.26 -17.92
C SER A 153 1.02 7.23 -18.07
N LEU A 154 0.74 8.05 -17.05
CA LEU A 154 -0.29 9.09 -17.09
C LEU A 154 0.08 10.30 -17.96
N LEU A 155 1.35 10.43 -18.36
CA LEU A 155 1.95 11.54 -19.12
C LEU A 155 1.91 12.90 -18.40
N GLY A 156 1.00 13.09 -17.43
CA GLY A 156 0.81 14.31 -16.63
C GLY A 156 -0.53 14.32 -15.92
N GLY A 157 -0.67 15.23 -14.95
CA GLY A 157 -1.86 15.30 -14.12
C GLY A 157 -1.88 14.25 -13.01
N LEU A 158 -3.07 13.96 -12.47
CA LEU A 158 -3.26 13.01 -11.38
C LEU A 158 -4.61 12.29 -11.49
N VAL A 159 -4.66 11.10 -10.93
CA VAL A 159 -5.87 10.29 -10.74
C VAL A 159 -6.10 10.16 -9.24
N VAL A 160 -7.30 10.46 -8.79
CA VAL A 160 -7.71 10.35 -7.38
C VAL A 160 -8.83 9.34 -7.27
N LYS A 161 -8.65 8.33 -6.44
CA LYS A 161 -9.68 7.35 -6.09
C LYS A 161 -10.00 7.44 -4.60
N VAL A 162 -11.25 7.71 -4.26
CA VAL A 162 -11.75 7.82 -2.88
C VAL A 162 -12.93 6.87 -2.72
N GLY A 163 -12.71 5.75 -2.06
CA GLY A 163 -13.71 4.68 -1.99
C GLY A 163 -14.14 4.19 -3.38
N SER A 164 -15.44 4.28 -3.71
CA SER A 164 -16.00 3.92 -5.02
C SER A 164 -15.93 5.06 -6.05
N ARG A 165 -15.56 6.28 -5.65
CA ARG A 165 -15.46 7.43 -6.55
C ARG A 165 -14.05 7.57 -7.10
N MET A 166 -13.94 7.80 -8.40
CA MET A 166 -12.68 8.03 -9.08
C MET A 166 -12.77 9.31 -9.92
N VAL A 167 -11.78 10.17 -9.77
CA VAL A 167 -11.61 11.40 -10.55
C VAL A 167 -10.31 11.28 -11.31
N ASP A 168 -10.38 11.18 -12.62
CA ASP A 168 -9.24 11.10 -13.52
C ASP A 168 -9.05 12.43 -14.25
N ALA A 169 -8.00 13.16 -13.85
CA ALA A 169 -7.55 14.41 -14.44
C ALA A 169 -6.22 14.26 -15.20
N SER A 170 -5.86 13.02 -15.59
CA SER A 170 -4.62 12.75 -16.32
C SER A 170 -4.65 13.31 -17.74
N LEU A 171 -3.46 13.67 -18.25
CA LEU A 171 -3.32 14.08 -19.67
C LEU A 171 -3.62 12.92 -20.61
N LYS A 172 -3.28 11.68 -20.24
CA LYS A 172 -3.62 10.47 -21.00
C LYS A 172 -5.10 10.37 -21.29
N SER A 173 -5.95 10.51 -20.28
CA SER A 173 -7.41 10.44 -20.45
C SER A 173 -7.98 11.64 -21.21
N LYS A 174 -7.37 12.82 -21.07
CA LYS A 174 -7.76 14.00 -21.86
C LYS A 174 -7.44 13.81 -23.33
N LEU A 175 -6.24 13.31 -23.67
CA LEU A 175 -5.84 13.02 -25.04
C LEU A 175 -6.68 11.91 -25.67
N ALA A 176 -6.99 10.85 -24.91
CA ALA A 176 -7.85 9.77 -25.40
C ALA A 176 -9.26 10.28 -25.75
N ARG A 177 -9.84 11.15 -24.88
CA ARG A 177 -11.14 11.78 -25.16
C ARG A 177 -11.09 12.70 -26.39
N LEU A 178 -10.00 13.46 -26.55
CA LEU A 178 -9.81 14.32 -27.72
C LEU A 178 -9.70 13.50 -29.00
N ALA A 179 -8.91 12.43 -28.98
CA ALA A 179 -8.75 11.52 -30.13
C ALA A 179 -10.09 10.85 -30.53
N LEU A 180 -10.92 10.47 -29.55
CA LEU A 180 -12.26 9.94 -29.81
C LEU A 180 -13.19 11.00 -30.42
N ALA A 181 -13.17 12.24 -29.89
CA ALA A 181 -13.97 13.34 -30.44
C ALA A 181 -13.56 13.67 -31.89
N MET A 182 -12.26 13.62 -32.22
CA MET A 182 -11.79 13.83 -33.58
C MET A 182 -12.12 12.69 -34.55
N LYS A 183 -12.24 11.44 -34.06
CA LYS A 183 -12.65 10.30 -34.88
C LYS A 183 -14.16 10.21 -35.11
N GLY A 184 -14.97 10.83 -34.27
CA GLY A 184 -16.43 10.84 -34.36
C GLY A 184 -17.01 11.97 -35.21
N VAL A 185 -16.21 12.78 -35.87
CA VAL A 185 -16.58 13.88 -36.77
C VAL A 185 -16.22 13.51 -38.23
N GLY A 186 -16.46 12.26 -38.60
CA GLY A 186 -16.32 11.77 -39.96
C GLY A 186 -17.61 11.09 -40.41
#